data_dd367924ab238bfa9055329ceb5b1d48
#
_entry.id   dd367924ab238bfa9055329ceb5b1d48
#
_cell.length_a   1.000
_cell.length_b   1.000
_cell.length_c   1.000
_cell.angle_alpha   90.00
_cell.angle_beta   90.00
_cell.angle_gamma   90.00
#
_symmetry.space_group_name_H-M   'P 1'
#
loop_
_entity.id
_entity.type
_entity.pdbx_description
1 polymer ?
#
loop_
_entity_poly.entity_id
_entity_poly.type
_entity_poly.pdbx_seq_one_letter_code
_entity_poly.pdbx_strand_id
1 'polypeptide(L)'
;GLIISTPTGSTAYSLSAGGPILTPSLDAITLVPMFPHTLSARPLVINSSSTIRLRFSHMRSDLEISCDSQIALPIQEGADVFIRRRDYHLNLIHPKDYSYFNTLSSKLGWSKKLF
;
A
#
# COMPACT_ATOMS: atom_id res chain seq x y z
N GLY A 1 -7.24 -10.57 -3.57
CA GLY A 1 -6.64 -9.33 -4.07
C GLY A 1 -5.30 -9.03 -3.46
N LEU A 2 -4.64 -8.03 -4.01
CA LEU A 2 -3.34 -7.56 -3.54
C LEU A 2 -3.35 -6.04 -3.50
N ILE A 3 -2.94 -5.47 -2.38
CA ILE A 3 -2.75 -4.04 -2.21
C ILE A 3 -1.26 -3.74 -2.25
N ILE A 4 -0.87 -2.78 -3.07
CA ILE A 4 0.50 -2.28 -3.14
C ILE A 4 0.46 -0.82 -2.70
N SER A 5 1.28 -0.46 -1.72
CA SER A 5 1.20 0.86 -1.10
C SER A 5 2.56 1.48 -0.85
N THR A 6 2.61 2.80 -1.00
CA THR A 6 3.71 3.63 -0.52
C THR A 6 3.65 3.79 1.01
N PRO A 7 4.72 4.27 1.65
CA PRO A 7 4.66 4.59 3.08
C PRO A 7 3.52 5.54 3.44
N THR A 8 3.32 6.60 2.67
CA THR A 8 2.20 7.54 2.89
C THR A 8 0.85 6.84 2.79
N GLY A 9 0.67 5.96 1.82
CA GLY A 9 -0.58 5.21 1.65
C GLY A 9 -0.76 4.06 2.62
N SER A 10 0.26 3.72 3.42
CA SER A 10 0.19 2.57 4.35
C SER A 10 -0.82 2.76 5.48
N THR A 11 -1.21 3.99 5.76
CA THR A 11 -2.24 4.32 6.76
C THR A 11 -3.66 4.40 6.19
N ALA A 12 -3.84 4.12 4.90
CA ALA A 12 -5.14 4.12 4.22
C ALA A 12 -5.68 2.69 4.07
N TYR A 13 -6.04 2.30 2.86
CA TYR A 13 -6.67 0.99 2.61
C TYR A 13 -5.78 -0.19 2.99
N SER A 14 -4.47 -0.08 2.80
CA SER A 14 -3.50 -1.09 3.22
C SER A 14 -3.58 -1.38 4.72
N LEU A 15 -3.76 -0.35 5.54
CA LEU A 15 -3.92 -0.51 6.99
C LEU A 15 -5.19 -1.32 7.32
N SER A 16 -6.30 -1.03 6.67
CA SER A 16 -7.56 -1.76 6.87
C SER A 16 -7.45 -3.23 6.51
N ALA A 17 -6.57 -3.57 5.59
CA ALA A 17 -6.31 -4.94 5.18
C ALA A 17 -5.25 -5.65 6.05
N GLY A 18 -4.78 -5.02 7.12
CA GLY A 18 -3.80 -5.58 8.04
C GLY A 18 -2.34 -5.30 7.68
N GLY A 19 -2.09 -4.37 6.79
CA GLY A 19 -0.74 -3.95 6.44
C GLY A 19 -0.06 -3.13 7.53
N PRO A 20 1.27 -3.12 7.57
CA PRO A 20 2.01 -2.33 8.54
C PRO A 20 1.98 -0.84 8.20
N ILE A 21 2.13 -0.02 9.23
CA ILE A 21 2.34 1.41 9.07
C ILE A 21 3.82 1.65 8.78
N LEU A 22 4.10 2.32 7.67
CA LEU A 22 5.45 2.74 7.32
C LEU A 22 5.58 4.24 7.49
N THR A 23 6.64 4.68 8.18
CA THR A 23 6.92 6.12 8.26
C THR A 23 7.31 6.67 6.90
N PRO A 24 6.93 7.92 6.57
CA PRO A 24 7.15 8.47 5.22
C PRO A 24 8.61 8.56 4.79
N SER A 25 9.53 8.52 5.74
CA SER A 25 10.98 8.56 5.45
C SER A 25 11.56 7.25 4.93
N LEU A 26 10.80 6.15 4.99
CA LEU A 26 11.29 4.85 4.54
C LEU A 26 11.24 4.71 3.03
N ASP A 27 12.31 4.19 2.44
CA ASP A 27 12.36 3.80 1.02
C ASP A 27 11.81 2.39 0.85
N ALA A 28 10.50 2.24 1.04
CA ALA A 28 9.86 0.95 1.06
C ALA A 28 8.51 0.97 0.35
N ILE A 29 8.05 -0.22 -0.04
CA ILE A 29 6.72 -0.48 -0.60
C ILE A 29 6.15 -1.68 0.14
N THR A 30 4.88 -1.64 0.49
CA THR A 30 4.19 -2.79 1.07
C THR A 30 3.38 -3.54 0.02
N LEU A 31 3.36 -4.86 0.18
CA LEU A 31 2.47 -5.75 -0.56
C LEU A 31 1.58 -6.46 0.46
N VAL A 32 0.28 -6.21 0.41
CA VAL A 32 -0.67 -6.72 1.39
C VAL A 32 -1.70 -7.59 0.70
N PRO A 33 -1.67 -8.91 0.89
CA PRO A 33 -2.70 -9.80 0.35
C PRO A 33 -4.02 -9.55 1.06
N MET A 34 -5.10 -9.47 0.27
CA MET A 34 -6.46 -9.29 0.77
C MET A 34 -7.17 -10.65 0.80
N PHE A 35 -7.76 -10.98 1.95
CA PHE A 35 -8.51 -12.21 2.12
C PHE A 35 -7.76 -13.45 1.62
N PRO A 36 -6.54 -13.68 2.10
CA PRO A 36 -5.77 -14.85 1.65
C PRO A 36 -6.43 -16.15 2.13
N HIS A 37 -6.41 -17.16 1.28
CA HIS A 37 -6.93 -18.48 1.62
C HIS A 37 -5.97 -19.30 2.49
N THR A 38 -4.74 -18.83 2.67
CA THR A 38 -3.72 -19.52 3.45
C THR A 38 -3.25 -18.65 4.62
N LEU A 39 -2.97 -19.29 5.75
CA LEU A 39 -2.42 -18.63 6.93
C LEU A 39 -0.97 -18.18 6.72
N SER A 40 -0.30 -18.68 5.69
CA SER A 40 1.08 -18.32 5.37
C SER A 40 1.18 -16.99 4.60
N ALA A 41 0.10 -16.53 3.98
CA ALA A 41 0.09 -15.24 3.30
C ALA A 41 0.17 -14.10 4.32
N ARG A 42 1.20 -13.30 4.22
CA ARG A 42 1.48 -12.19 5.12
C ARG A 42 1.84 -10.95 4.33
N PRO A 43 1.60 -9.76 4.88
CA PRO A 43 2.15 -8.55 4.31
C PRO A 43 3.67 -8.62 4.17
N LEU A 44 4.16 -8.10 3.06
CA LEU A 44 5.58 -8.05 2.76
C LEU A 44 6.00 -6.60 2.52
N VAL A 45 7.14 -6.23 3.08
CA VAL A 45 7.76 -4.92 2.84
C VAL A 45 9.02 -5.14 2.01
N ILE A 46 9.11 -4.41 0.90
CA ILE A 46 10.26 -4.48 -0.01
C ILE A 46 10.88 -3.10 -0.18
N ASN A 47 12.11 -3.07 -0.68
CA ASN A 47 12.77 -1.82 -1.03
C ASN A 47 12.04 -1.14 -2.20
N SER A 48 11.87 0.18 -2.12
CA SER A 48 11.18 0.96 -3.15
C SER A 48 11.90 1.02 -4.50
N SER A 49 13.15 0.60 -4.57
CA SER A 49 13.89 0.45 -5.84
C SER A 49 13.49 -0.79 -6.63
N SER A 50 12.73 -1.69 -6.02
CA SER A 50 12.28 -2.93 -6.67
C SER A 50 11.23 -2.66 -7.73
N THR A 51 11.27 -3.44 -8.81
CA THR A 51 10.18 -3.50 -9.78
C THR A 51 9.31 -4.70 -9.46
N ILE A 52 8.02 -4.48 -9.31
CA ILE A 52 7.05 -5.52 -9.02
C ILE A 52 6.42 -5.95 -10.34
N ARG A 53 6.43 -7.23 -10.62
CA ARG A 53 5.75 -7.80 -11.78
C ARG A 53 4.57 -8.64 -11.30
N LEU A 54 3.39 -8.34 -11.80
CA LEU A 54 2.19 -9.12 -11.57
C LEU A 54 1.83 -9.87 -12.84
N ARG A 55 1.63 -11.17 -12.71
CA ARG A 55 1.14 -12.03 -13.78
C ARG A 55 -0.25 -12.52 -13.44
N PHE A 56 -1.12 -12.47 -14.41
CA PHE A 56 -2.50 -12.91 -14.27
C PHE A 56 -2.74 -14.12 -15.15
N SER A 57 -2.71 -15.29 -14.56
CA SER A 57 -2.98 -16.57 -15.21
C SER A 57 -4.13 -17.26 -14.52
N HIS A 58 -4.88 -18.08 -15.27
CA HIS A 58 -6.01 -18.85 -14.75
C HIS A 58 -7.05 -17.98 -14.04
N MET A 59 -7.39 -16.84 -14.67
CA MET A 59 -8.42 -15.95 -14.15
C MET A 59 -9.79 -16.63 -14.13
N ARG A 60 -10.43 -16.64 -12.96
CA ARG A 60 -11.76 -17.22 -12.78
C ARG A 60 -12.88 -16.18 -12.85
N SER A 61 -12.51 -14.91 -12.81
CA SER A 61 -13.43 -13.78 -12.85
C SER A 61 -12.70 -12.57 -13.44
N ASP A 62 -13.46 -11.55 -13.78
CA ASP A 62 -12.90 -10.29 -14.23
C ASP A 62 -12.11 -9.63 -13.10
N LEU A 63 -10.91 -9.17 -13.43
CA LEU A 63 -10.03 -8.47 -12.52
C LEU A 63 -9.77 -7.06 -13.02
N GLU A 64 -9.49 -6.16 -12.10
CA GLU A 64 -9.10 -4.80 -12.43
C GLU A 64 -8.00 -4.30 -11.50
N ILE A 65 -7.25 -3.31 -11.98
CA ILE A 65 -6.31 -2.55 -11.17
C ILE A 65 -6.98 -1.23 -10.81
N SER A 66 -7.08 -0.95 -9.51
CA SER A 66 -7.58 0.32 -9.02
C SER A 66 -6.42 1.16 -8.50
N CYS A 67 -6.30 2.38 -9.01
CA CYS A 67 -5.28 3.34 -8.59
C CYS A 67 -5.93 4.41 -7.73
N ASP A 68 -5.60 4.44 -6.44
CA ASP A 68 -6.11 5.41 -5.46
C ASP A 68 -7.64 5.53 -5.45
N SER A 69 -8.33 4.44 -5.74
CA SER A 69 -9.80 4.38 -5.86
C SER A 69 -10.40 5.32 -6.90
N GLN A 70 -9.58 5.90 -7.78
CA GLN A 70 -10.03 6.89 -8.78
C GLN A 70 -10.00 6.35 -10.20
N ILE A 71 -9.00 5.54 -10.53
CA ILE A 71 -8.83 4.98 -11.86
C ILE A 71 -8.93 3.46 -11.74
N ALA A 72 -9.77 2.85 -12.56
CA ALA A 72 -9.89 1.40 -12.68
C ALA A 72 -9.50 0.96 -14.09
N LEU A 73 -8.56 0.03 -14.18
CA LEU A 73 -8.07 -0.53 -15.42
C LEU A 73 -8.41 -2.01 -15.47
N PRO A 74 -9.13 -2.49 -16.50
CA PRO A 74 -9.40 -3.91 -16.64
C PRO A 74 -8.12 -4.67 -16.95
N ILE A 75 -8.04 -5.91 -16.45
CA ILE A 75 -6.90 -6.80 -16.70
C ILE A 75 -7.37 -7.91 -17.63
N GLN A 76 -6.58 -8.18 -18.68
CA GLN A 76 -6.78 -9.32 -19.55
C GLN A 76 -5.91 -10.49 -19.09
N GLU A 77 -6.44 -11.71 -19.24
CA GLU A 77 -5.68 -12.92 -18.93
C GLU A 77 -4.39 -12.98 -19.75
N GLY A 78 -3.30 -13.35 -19.09
CA GLY A 78 -1.97 -13.37 -19.70
C GLY A 78 -1.26 -12.03 -19.68
N ALA A 79 -1.89 -10.95 -19.20
CA ALA A 79 -1.25 -9.66 -19.06
C ALA A 79 -0.17 -9.66 -17.99
N ASP A 80 0.89 -8.92 -18.21
CA ASP A 80 1.89 -8.58 -17.22
C ASP A 80 1.72 -7.12 -16.82
N VAL A 81 1.72 -6.86 -15.52
CA VAL A 81 1.65 -5.50 -14.97
C VAL A 81 2.93 -5.24 -14.20
N PHE A 82 3.59 -4.12 -14.51
CA PHE A 82 4.80 -3.70 -13.83
C PHE A 82 4.52 -2.49 -12.98
N ILE A 83 4.96 -2.53 -11.72
CA ILE A 83 4.78 -1.45 -10.76
C ILE A 83 6.15 -1.07 -10.23
N ARG A 84 6.48 0.22 -10.31
CA ARG A 84 7.73 0.77 -9.81
C ARG A 84 7.55 2.20 -9.34
N ARG A 85 8.43 2.63 -8.45
CA ARG A 85 8.47 4.01 -7.99
C ARG A 85 8.98 4.93 -9.11
N ARG A 86 8.41 6.13 -9.19
CA ARG A 86 8.95 7.19 -10.04
C ARG A 86 10.30 7.68 -9.52
N ASP A 87 11.09 8.32 -10.41
CA ASP A 87 12.41 8.85 -10.08
C ASP A 87 12.37 10.09 -9.20
N TYR A 88 11.19 10.69 -9.03
CA TYR A 88 11.00 11.89 -8.22
C TYR A 88 9.91 11.67 -7.17
N HIS A 89 10.00 12.43 -6.07
CA HIS A 89 9.01 12.41 -4.99
C HIS A 89 7.98 13.50 -5.15
N LEU A 90 6.77 13.23 -4.67
CA LEU A 90 5.79 14.27 -4.43
C LEU A 90 6.18 15.00 -3.14
N ASN A 91 6.36 16.30 -3.23
CA ASN A 91 6.72 17.11 -2.07
C ASN A 91 5.46 17.63 -1.37
N LEU A 92 5.33 17.33 -0.09
CA LEU A 92 4.25 17.83 0.76
C LEU A 92 4.81 18.93 1.67
N ILE A 93 4.07 20.03 1.76
CA ILE A 93 4.45 21.17 2.60
C ILE A 93 3.65 21.08 3.90
N HIS A 94 4.36 21.15 5.02
CA HIS A 94 3.75 21.13 6.34
C HIS A 94 4.15 22.38 7.14
N PRO A 95 3.35 22.79 8.14
CA PRO A 95 3.75 23.80 9.09
C PRO A 95 5.02 23.40 9.85
N LYS A 96 5.76 24.37 10.38
CA LYS A 96 7.01 24.11 11.11
C LYS A 96 6.84 23.23 12.34
N ASP A 97 5.69 23.29 12.98
CA ASP A 97 5.34 22.52 14.18
C ASP A 97 4.70 21.18 13.84
N TYR A 98 4.63 20.81 12.58
CA TYR A 98 4.07 19.52 12.16
C TYR A 98 4.89 18.37 12.70
N SER A 99 4.21 17.41 13.32
CA SER A 99 4.78 16.14 13.77
C SER A 99 4.00 14.97 13.19
N TYR A 100 4.67 14.14 12.41
CA TYR A 100 4.06 12.94 11.84
C TYR A 100 3.52 12.01 12.93
N PHE A 101 4.28 11.77 13.99
CA PHE A 101 3.87 10.85 15.05
C PHE A 101 2.70 11.38 15.87
N ASN A 102 2.64 12.70 16.11
CA ASN A 102 1.49 13.29 16.78
C ASN A 102 0.23 13.18 15.93
N THR A 103 0.35 13.42 14.63
CA THR A 103 -0.77 13.28 13.69
C THR A 103 -1.24 11.82 13.63
N LEU A 104 -0.31 10.89 13.51
CA LEU A 104 -0.61 9.46 13.48
C LEU A 104 -1.31 8.99 14.76
N SER A 105 -0.75 9.35 15.91
CA SER A 105 -1.30 9.01 17.22
C SER A 105 -2.73 9.56 17.40
N SER A 106 -2.96 10.80 16.97
CA SER A 106 -4.28 11.42 17.03
C SER A 106 -5.28 10.71 16.11
N LYS A 107 -4.92 10.46 14.86
CA LYS A 107 -5.81 9.83 13.87
C LYS A 107 -6.18 8.39 14.23
N LEU A 108 -5.24 7.64 14.82
CA LEU A 108 -5.47 6.25 15.21
C LEU A 108 -6.02 6.11 16.65
N GLY A 109 -6.18 7.22 17.36
CA GLY A 109 -6.69 7.22 18.71
C GLY A 109 -5.73 6.64 19.76
N TRP A 110 -4.41 6.60 19.47
CA TRP A 110 -3.41 6.06 20.39
C TRP A 110 -3.23 6.89 21.66
N SER A 111 -3.61 8.18 21.60
CA SER A 111 -3.61 9.06 22.77
C SER A 111 -4.77 8.80 23.74
N LYS A 112 -5.76 8.01 23.33
CA LYS A 112 -6.86 7.55 24.16
C LYS A 112 -6.46 6.27 24.88
N LYS A 113 -7.15 5.94 25.97
CA LYS A 113 -6.89 4.68 26.68
C LYS A 113 -7.12 3.50 25.76
N LEU A 114 -6.03 2.77 25.47
CA LEU A 114 -6.07 1.52 24.72
C LEU A 114 -6.16 0.30 25.64
N PHE A 115 -5.95 0.53 26.92
CA PHE A 115 -5.93 -0.53 27.93
C PHE A 115 -6.86 -0.20 29.08
#